data_83f0323abec9d401b5fadf7e10a9846e
#
_entry.id   83f0323abec9d401b5fadf7e10a9846e
#
_cell.length_a   1.000
_cell.length_b   1.000
_cell.length_c   1.000
_cell.angle_alpha   90.00
_cell.angle_beta   90.00
_cell.angle_gamma   90.00
#
_symmetry.space_group_name_H-M   'P 1'
#
loop_
_entity.id
_entity.type
_entity.pdbx_description
1 polymer ?
#
loop_
_entity_poly.entity_id
_entity_poly.type
_entity_poly.pdbx_seq_one_letter_code
_entity_poly.pdbx_strand_id
1 'polypeptide(L)'
;MSGPSQVKHVPKPWGHETIWAHTDVYVGKILHINAGQALSVQYHNIKDETVYLLSGELIYRVWDGDTPRDVGLKIGQGFRITPKTVHQMEAVTDCDILEVSTPHLDDVVRIKDRYGREGTSAP
;
A
#
# COMPACT_ATOMS: atom_id res chain seq x y z
N MET A 1 0.41 26.34 -11.55
CA MET A 1 0.79 27.30 -10.50
C MET A 1 1.12 26.55 -9.23
N SER A 2 2.17 26.94 -8.56
CA SER A 2 2.62 26.27 -7.33
C SER A 2 1.86 26.78 -6.12
N GLY A 3 1.61 25.92 -5.16
CA GLY A 3 0.92 26.26 -3.93
C GLY A 3 0.76 25.07 -3.00
N PRO A 4 0.05 25.24 -1.87
CA PRO A 4 -0.24 24.15 -0.96
C PRO A 4 -1.03 23.05 -1.66
N SER A 5 -0.68 21.78 -1.39
CA SER A 5 -1.44 20.63 -1.87
C SER A 5 -2.66 20.37 -1.00
N GLN A 6 -3.68 19.77 -1.58
CA GLN A 6 -4.84 19.30 -0.84
C GLN A 6 -4.52 17.94 -0.19
N VAL A 7 -4.82 17.80 1.10
CA VAL A 7 -4.60 16.55 1.83
C VAL A 7 -5.94 15.89 2.08
N LYS A 8 -6.03 14.59 1.76
CA LYS A 8 -7.23 13.79 1.94
C LYS A 8 -6.93 12.61 2.88
N HIS A 9 -7.74 12.47 3.92
CA HIS A 9 -7.66 11.34 4.86
C HIS A 9 -8.74 10.31 4.52
N VAL A 10 -8.33 9.05 4.33
CA VAL A 10 -9.22 7.96 3.96
C VAL A 10 -9.15 6.88 5.04
N PRO A 11 -10.24 6.62 5.79
CA PRO A 11 -10.26 5.50 6.73
C PRO A 11 -10.22 4.17 5.99
N LYS A 12 -9.51 3.22 6.55
CA LYS A 12 -9.37 1.86 6.04
C LYS A 12 -9.66 0.86 7.16
N PRO A 13 -10.12 -0.36 6.86
CA PRO A 13 -10.35 -1.35 7.91
C PRO A 13 -9.08 -1.73 8.68
N TRP A 14 -7.91 -1.57 8.09
CA TRP A 14 -6.61 -1.86 8.69
C TRP A 14 -5.92 -0.65 9.32
N GLY A 15 -6.48 0.56 9.18
CA GLY A 15 -5.90 1.81 9.66
C GLY A 15 -6.40 2.99 8.86
N HIS A 16 -5.51 3.73 8.22
CA HIS A 16 -5.90 4.85 7.35
C HIS A 16 -4.82 5.22 6.34
N GLU A 17 -5.22 5.96 5.31
CA GLU A 17 -4.33 6.58 4.33
C GLU A 17 -4.42 8.10 4.44
N THR A 18 -3.29 8.77 4.30
CA THR A 18 -3.20 10.21 4.11
C THR A 18 -2.63 10.47 2.72
N ILE A 19 -3.48 10.91 1.80
CA ILE A 19 -3.06 11.26 0.44
C ILE A 19 -2.66 12.74 0.46
N TRP A 20 -1.36 13.00 0.39
CA TRP A 20 -0.82 14.36 0.50
C TRP A 20 -0.36 14.94 -0.83
N ALA A 21 -0.27 14.12 -1.87
CA ALA A 21 0.05 14.54 -3.23
C ALA A 21 -0.76 13.73 -4.23
N HIS A 22 -1.42 14.42 -5.16
CA HIS A 22 -2.17 13.76 -6.24
C HIS A 22 -2.20 14.68 -7.45
N THR A 23 -1.53 14.27 -8.50
CA THR A 23 -1.47 14.98 -9.79
C THR A 23 -1.79 14.00 -10.92
N ASP A 24 -1.78 14.49 -12.14
CA ASP A 24 -1.98 13.66 -13.34
C ASP A 24 -0.88 12.62 -13.54
N VAL A 25 0.26 12.77 -12.87
CA VAL A 25 1.44 11.94 -13.11
C VAL A 25 1.94 11.16 -11.89
N TYR A 26 1.54 11.54 -10.67
CA TYR A 26 1.97 10.84 -9.46
C TYR A 26 0.98 10.96 -8.31
N VAL A 27 1.13 10.04 -7.35
CA VAL A 27 0.44 10.08 -6.06
C VAL A 27 1.48 9.86 -4.95
N GLY A 28 1.35 10.63 -3.87
CA GLY A 28 2.10 10.42 -2.64
C GLY A 28 1.14 10.26 -1.48
N LYS A 29 1.36 9.22 -0.67
CA LYS A 29 0.53 8.98 0.51
C LYS A 29 1.31 8.35 1.66
N ILE A 30 0.75 8.47 2.84
CA ILE A 30 1.22 7.79 4.04
C ILE A 30 0.16 6.77 4.42
N LEU A 31 0.58 5.52 4.60
CA LEU A 31 -0.27 4.46 5.11
C LEU A 31 0.05 4.26 6.58
N HIS A 32 -0.99 4.29 7.43
CA HIS A 32 -0.87 3.86 8.81
C HIS A 32 -1.58 2.52 8.95
N ILE A 33 -0.83 1.47 9.27
CA ILE A 33 -1.37 0.12 9.47
C ILE A 33 -1.29 -0.20 10.96
N ASN A 34 -2.43 -0.48 11.57
CA ASN A 34 -2.50 -0.85 12.98
C ASN A 34 -1.86 -2.22 13.21
N ALA A 35 -1.23 -2.40 14.37
CA ALA A 35 -0.59 -3.65 14.77
C ALA A 35 -1.52 -4.85 14.54
N GLY A 36 -1.01 -5.91 13.93
CA GLY A 36 -1.74 -7.14 13.66
C GLY A 36 -2.68 -7.06 12.47
N GLN A 37 -2.81 -5.92 11.82
CA GLN A 37 -3.66 -5.76 10.65
C GLN A 37 -2.86 -5.93 9.35
N ALA A 38 -3.56 -6.24 8.27
CA ALA A 38 -2.95 -6.42 6.96
C ALA A 38 -3.81 -5.82 5.86
N LEU A 39 -3.17 -5.34 4.81
CA LEU A 39 -3.86 -5.03 3.56
C LEU A 39 -4.29 -6.34 2.90
N SER A 40 -5.09 -6.24 1.84
CA SER A 40 -5.47 -7.41 1.06
C SER A 40 -4.26 -8.03 0.35
N VAL A 41 -4.38 -9.31 0.01
CA VAL A 41 -3.54 -9.92 -1.02
C VAL A 41 -4.07 -9.39 -2.34
N GLN A 42 -3.26 -8.65 -3.07
CA GLN A 42 -3.71 -7.84 -4.20
C GLN A 42 -2.65 -7.68 -5.28
N TYR A 43 -3.08 -7.24 -6.45
CA TYR A 43 -2.19 -6.75 -7.49
C TYR A 43 -2.81 -5.55 -8.19
N HIS A 44 -2.00 -4.84 -8.95
CA HIS A 44 -2.41 -3.70 -9.77
C HIS A 44 -2.12 -4.02 -11.24
N ASN A 45 -3.00 -3.60 -12.15
CA ASN A 45 -2.81 -3.85 -13.58
C ASN A 45 -1.82 -2.88 -14.20
N ILE A 46 -1.86 -1.61 -13.80
CA ILE A 46 -1.09 -0.51 -14.39
C ILE A 46 -0.24 0.19 -13.33
N LYS A 47 -0.78 0.34 -12.12
CA LYS A 47 -0.15 1.08 -11.03
C LYS A 47 1.23 0.51 -10.70
N ASP A 48 2.22 1.39 -10.72
CA ASP A 48 3.60 1.14 -10.28
C ASP A 48 3.81 1.93 -8.99
N GLU A 49 4.27 1.27 -7.94
CA GLU A 49 4.43 1.91 -6.64
C GLU A 49 5.74 1.52 -5.96
N THR A 50 6.22 2.42 -5.13
CA THR A 50 7.36 2.18 -4.24
C THR A 50 6.97 2.63 -2.85
N VAL A 51 7.23 1.80 -1.86
CA VAL A 51 6.99 2.10 -0.45
C VAL A 51 8.30 2.26 0.29
N TYR A 52 8.25 3.03 1.38
CA TYR A 52 9.38 3.30 2.26
C TYR A 52 8.88 3.19 3.71
N LEU A 53 9.53 2.35 4.52
CA LEU A 53 9.09 2.15 5.90
C LEU A 53 9.65 3.27 6.79
N LEU A 54 8.76 4.08 7.34
CA LEU A 54 9.08 5.17 8.26
C LEU A 54 9.22 4.69 9.69
N SER A 55 8.32 3.81 10.15
CA SER A 55 8.29 3.32 11.53
C SER A 55 7.57 1.99 11.62
N GLY A 56 7.89 1.21 12.64
CA GLY A 56 7.23 -0.06 12.92
C GLY A 56 7.97 -1.26 12.34
N GLU A 57 7.32 -2.43 12.49
CA GLU A 57 7.82 -3.70 11.98
C GLU A 57 6.81 -4.24 10.96
N LEU A 58 7.24 -4.38 9.72
CA LEU A 58 6.40 -4.72 8.57
C LEU A 58 6.89 -5.99 7.89
N ILE A 59 5.94 -6.88 7.57
CA ILE A 59 6.16 -7.99 6.66
C ILE A 59 5.61 -7.60 5.30
N TYR A 60 6.47 -7.58 4.29
CA TYR A 60 6.07 -7.39 2.90
C TYR A 60 6.06 -8.75 2.21
N ARG A 61 4.88 -9.23 1.86
CA ARG A 61 4.70 -10.56 1.26
C ARG A 61 4.52 -10.43 -0.24
N VAL A 62 5.33 -11.16 -0.99
CA VAL A 62 5.35 -11.11 -2.47
C VAL A 62 5.21 -12.53 -3.01
N TRP A 63 4.35 -12.71 -3.99
CA TRP A 63 4.14 -14.00 -4.65
C TRP A 63 5.00 -14.10 -5.90
N ASP A 64 5.88 -15.12 -5.92
CA ASP A 64 6.62 -15.55 -7.10
C ASP A 64 5.90 -16.81 -7.61
N GLY A 65 4.97 -16.64 -8.57
CA GLY A 65 4.05 -17.73 -8.95
C GLY A 65 3.06 -18.02 -7.82
N ASP A 66 2.97 -19.28 -7.40
CA ASP A 66 2.03 -19.71 -6.36
C ASP A 66 2.61 -19.64 -4.94
N THR A 67 3.89 -19.34 -4.80
CA THR A 67 4.58 -19.38 -3.52
C THR A 67 4.84 -17.97 -2.99
N PRO A 68 4.31 -17.63 -1.79
CA PRO A 68 4.62 -16.35 -1.17
C PRO A 68 6.03 -16.36 -0.56
N ARG A 69 6.67 -15.20 -0.64
CA ARG A 69 7.96 -14.93 -0.02
C ARG A 69 7.78 -13.76 0.94
N ASP A 70 8.15 -13.96 2.21
CA ASP A 70 8.08 -12.92 3.23
C ASP A 70 9.39 -12.13 3.24
N VAL A 71 9.28 -10.82 3.09
CA VAL A 71 10.40 -9.90 3.21
C VAL A 71 10.17 -9.05 4.46
N GLY A 72 11.06 -9.16 5.43
CA GLY A 72 11.06 -8.28 6.60
C GLY A 72 11.60 -6.92 6.18
N LEU A 73 10.72 -6.01 5.82
CA LEU A 73 11.12 -4.66 5.45
C LEU A 73 11.52 -3.89 6.70
N LYS A 74 12.72 -3.31 6.68
CA LYS A 74 13.27 -2.56 7.82
C LYS A 74 13.06 -1.07 7.64
N ILE A 75 13.00 -0.35 8.76
CA ILE A 75 12.93 1.12 8.74
C ILE A 75 14.05 1.68 7.86
N GLY A 76 13.70 2.57 6.96
CA GLY A 76 14.62 3.19 6.02
C GLY A 76 14.85 2.40 4.73
N GLN A 77 14.18 1.26 4.56
CA GLN A 77 14.23 0.50 3.30
C GLN A 77 13.06 0.83 2.40
N GLY A 78 13.32 0.88 1.09
CA GLY A 78 12.31 0.99 0.06
C GLY A 78 12.04 -0.36 -0.60
N PHE A 79 10.82 -0.51 -1.13
CA PHE A 79 10.43 -1.71 -1.87
C PHE A 79 9.51 -1.31 -3.03
N ARG A 80 9.91 -1.64 -4.25
CA ARG A 80 9.11 -1.36 -5.45
C ARG A 80 8.25 -2.57 -5.80
N ILE A 81 6.96 -2.30 -6.09
CA ILE A 81 6.03 -3.27 -6.64
C ILE A 81 5.68 -2.84 -8.06
N THR A 82 6.08 -3.65 -9.02
CA THR A 82 5.73 -3.45 -10.43
C THR A 82 4.30 -3.93 -10.71
N PRO A 83 3.68 -3.44 -11.80
CA PRO A 83 2.35 -3.92 -12.18
C PRO A 83 2.26 -5.44 -12.26
N LYS A 84 1.10 -5.99 -11.89
CA LYS A 84 0.76 -7.41 -11.89
C LYS A 84 1.50 -8.28 -10.87
N THR A 85 2.26 -7.70 -9.98
CA THR A 85 2.90 -8.42 -8.88
C THR A 85 1.91 -8.58 -7.73
N VAL A 86 1.60 -9.82 -7.36
CA VAL A 86 0.73 -10.13 -6.22
C VAL A 86 1.52 -9.88 -4.93
N HIS A 87 0.95 -9.11 -4.01
CA HIS A 87 1.63 -8.69 -2.79
C HIS A 87 0.65 -8.43 -1.65
N GLN A 88 1.18 -8.35 -0.44
CA GLN A 88 0.44 -8.00 0.78
C GLN A 88 1.39 -7.36 1.79
N MET A 89 0.92 -6.30 2.47
CA MET A 89 1.60 -5.74 3.63
C MET A 89 0.89 -6.16 4.91
N GLU A 90 1.65 -6.61 5.89
CA GLU A 90 1.14 -6.97 7.21
C GLU A 90 1.97 -6.29 8.30
N ALA A 91 1.30 -5.59 9.22
CA ALA A 91 1.97 -4.91 10.33
C ALA A 91 2.10 -5.84 11.54
N VAL A 92 3.32 -6.05 12.02
CA VAL A 92 3.58 -6.73 13.28
C VAL A 92 3.32 -5.76 14.43
N THR A 93 3.85 -4.55 14.33
CA THR A 93 3.53 -3.42 15.20
C THR A 93 2.87 -2.33 14.38
N ASP A 94 2.38 -1.26 14.99
CA ASP A 94 1.88 -0.11 14.23
C ASP A 94 2.96 0.36 13.27
N CYS A 95 2.59 0.54 12.00
CA CYS A 95 3.51 0.96 10.94
C CYS A 95 3.05 2.23 10.27
N ASP A 96 4.01 3.11 9.97
CA ASP A 96 3.82 4.23 9.06
C ASP A 96 4.70 4.01 7.82
N ILE A 97 4.07 4.06 6.65
CA ILE A 97 4.69 3.73 5.37
C ILE A 97 4.43 4.88 4.40
N LEU A 98 5.50 5.37 3.81
CA LEU A 98 5.41 6.35 2.73
C LEU A 98 5.27 5.60 1.41
N GLU A 99 4.29 5.98 0.58
CA GLU A 99 4.09 5.41 -0.75
C GLU A 99 4.12 6.50 -1.80
N VAL A 100 4.85 6.26 -2.87
CA VAL A 100 4.77 7.03 -4.11
C VAL A 100 4.32 6.09 -5.22
N SER A 101 3.44 6.57 -6.10
CA SER A 101 2.92 5.73 -7.18
C SER A 101 2.49 6.55 -8.38
N THR A 102 2.23 5.83 -9.47
CA THR A 102 1.47 6.38 -10.59
C THR A 102 0.04 6.70 -10.15
N PRO A 103 -0.71 7.58 -10.88
CA PRO A 103 -1.99 8.13 -10.38
C PRO A 103 -3.19 7.20 -10.55
N HIS A 104 -3.01 5.90 -10.43
CA HIS A 104 -4.04 4.89 -10.66
C HIS A 104 -4.61 4.41 -9.31
N LEU A 105 -5.28 5.32 -8.58
CA LEU A 105 -5.76 5.07 -7.22
C LEU A 105 -6.77 3.92 -7.11
N ASP A 106 -7.62 3.73 -8.13
CA ASP A 106 -8.66 2.71 -8.12
C ASP A 106 -8.22 1.39 -8.78
N ASP A 107 -6.98 1.31 -9.23
CA ASP A 107 -6.42 0.13 -9.88
C ASP A 107 -5.94 -0.87 -8.83
N VAL A 108 -6.86 -1.61 -8.27
CA VAL A 108 -6.57 -2.68 -7.33
C VAL A 108 -7.48 -3.87 -7.58
N VAL A 109 -6.89 -5.07 -7.64
CA VAL A 109 -7.61 -6.33 -7.67
C VAL A 109 -7.27 -7.09 -6.39
N ARG A 110 -8.27 -7.26 -5.52
CA ARG A 110 -8.12 -7.96 -4.25
C ARG A 110 -8.44 -9.43 -4.42
N ILE A 111 -7.45 -10.29 -4.16
CA ILE A 111 -7.58 -11.75 -4.25
C ILE A 111 -8.12 -12.31 -2.94
N LYS A 112 -7.56 -11.86 -1.81
CA LYS A 112 -7.98 -12.22 -0.46
C LYS A 112 -7.97 -10.99 0.42
N ASP A 113 -8.96 -10.88 1.29
CA ASP A 113 -9.09 -9.73 2.18
C ASP A 113 -9.74 -10.15 3.49
N ARG A 114 -9.12 -9.80 4.61
CA ARG A 114 -9.64 -10.07 5.96
C ARG A 114 -10.94 -9.35 6.26
N TYR A 115 -11.29 -8.33 5.48
CA TYR A 115 -12.40 -7.40 5.72
C TYR A 115 -13.53 -7.52 4.70
N GLY A 116 -13.52 -8.58 3.88
CA GLY A 116 -14.61 -8.88 2.96
C GLY A 116 -14.67 -8.03 1.69
N ARG A 117 -13.58 -7.36 1.28
CA ARG A 117 -13.54 -6.51 0.08
C ARG A 117 -13.05 -7.24 -1.17
N GLU A 118 -12.93 -8.55 -1.14
CA GLU A 118 -12.43 -9.36 -2.25
C GLU A 118 -13.16 -9.05 -3.54
N GLY A 119 -12.41 -8.92 -4.63
CA GLY A 119 -12.95 -8.62 -5.95
C GLY A 119 -13.45 -7.19 -6.13
N THR A 120 -13.23 -6.30 -5.16
CA THR A 120 -13.67 -4.89 -5.22
C THR A 120 -12.50 -3.93 -5.17
N SER A 121 -12.76 -2.66 -5.52
CA SER A 121 -11.86 -1.53 -5.28
C SER A 121 -12.37 -0.61 -4.15
N ALA A 122 -13.29 -1.10 -3.32
CA ALA A 122 -13.85 -0.34 -2.20
C ALA A 122 -12.75 0.10 -1.20
N PRO A 123 -12.93 1.25 -0.55
CA PRO A 123 -11.96 1.75 0.44
C PRO A 123 -11.70 0.79 1.62
#